data_3ad705bf41950d61d04cf9e89e3c3c59
#
_entry.id   3ad705bf41950d61d04cf9e89e3c3c59
#
_cell.length_a   1.000
_cell.length_b   1.000
_cell.length_c   1.000
_cell.angle_alpha   90.00
_cell.angle_beta   90.00
_cell.angle_gamma   90.00
#
_symmetry.space_group_name_H-M   'P 1'
#
loop_
_entity.id
_entity.type
_entity.pdbx_description
1 polymer ?
#
loop_
_entity_poly.entity_id
_entity_poly.type
_entity_poly.pdbx_seq_one_letter_code
_entity_poly.pdbx_strand_id
1 'polypeptide(L)'
;MLNQLLDILKKSNVFLTGRGGVGKSHLTQAIIKHYKSELKNVAVLGSTGIAAVNVGGVSVHSFFKFGICSNLEELRGYDRKQRGKLGELKKILDVCDLIVIDEISMISAGLMDMIYYRLMSSRFVGRVMLVGDFYQLPPVRKNGEDGSSLFKFLYAFNSSSWHEFEFKNIELVVSKRTKDKKFYDILSMLRVGRLSEEVFAYIENLRVPSVQVDDDTSVLFGRNYEADELNNKMLSKLSAPLERAEALVEIYDENLNENALDRWIANLYAPEILNIKIGAKVIFTVNKWGEYYNGERGQIMQILKEGGEIKSVIVQKAYGEIVEVERARFDMSEFVMEGENLKERARASLTQFPLKLAYAITIHKSQGMSIENLVCDLNHIFANGQLYVALSRAIDPKKLRIFYGKSRPFREYLQSVVKIDEEVEKFYLENKFENIKEDV
;
A
#
# COMPACT_ATOMS: atom_id res chain seq x y z
N MET A 1 24.00 -2.78 4.79
CA MET A 1 22.81 -2.56 3.93
C MET A 1 22.42 -1.07 3.85
N LEU A 2 22.07 -0.36 4.96
CA LEU A 2 21.70 1.06 4.91
C LEU A 2 22.81 1.92 4.31
N ASN A 3 24.05 1.84 4.83
CA ASN A 3 25.18 2.64 4.35
C ASN A 3 25.48 2.40 2.86
N GLN A 4 25.42 1.15 2.39
CA GLN A 4 25.63 0.82 0.99
C GLN A 4 24.60 1.51 0.08
N LEU A 5 23.32 1.51 0.50
CA LEU A 5 22.25 2.15 -0.28
C LEU A 5 22.35 3.68 -0.24
N LEU A 6 22.76 4.26 0.91
CA LEU A 6 23.02 5.69 1.02
C LEU A 6 24.18 6.12 0.09
N ASP A 7 25.24 5.32 -0.01
CA ASP A 7 26.38 5.62 -0.92
C ASP A 7 25.98 5.51 -2.40
N ILE A 8 25.08 4.62 -2.74
CA ILE A 8 24.51 4.53 -4.10
C ILE A 8 23.64 5.76 -4.39
N LEU A 9 22.76 6.14 -3.46
CA LEU A 9 21.86 7.30 -3.59
C LEU A 9 22.59 8.63 -3.72
N LYS A 10 23.81 8.77 -3.19
CA LYS A 10 24.64 9.96 -3.42
C LYS A 10 24.98 10.16 -4.90
N LYS A 11 25.01 9.10 -5.70
CA LYS A 11 25.53 9.11 -7.08
C LYS A 11 24.45 8.81 -8.12
N SER A 12 23.43 8.04 -7.80
CA SER A 12 22.49 7.49 -8.77
C SER A 12 21.05 7.49 -8.22
N ASN A 13 20.06 7.54 -9.11
CA ASN A 13 18.71 7.15 -8.78
C ASN A 13 18.65 5.66 -8.48
N VAL A 14 17.69 5.22 -7.66
CA VAL A 14 17.60 3.83 -7.21
C VAL A 14 16.20 3.27 -7.47
N PHE A 15 16.14 2.07 -8.03
CA PHE A 15 14.95 1.21 -7.95
C PHE A 15 15.22 0.11 -6.95
N LEU A 16 14.56 0.20 -5.78
CA LEU A 16 14.62 -0.79 -4.70
C LEU A 16 13.47 -1.77 -4.83
N THR A 17 13.78 -3.01 -5.18
CA THR A 17 12.80 -4.08 -5.34
C THR A 17 13.07 -5.27 -4.41
N GLY A 18 12.23 -6.28 -4.50
CA GLY A 18 12.30 -7.52 -3.75
C GLY A 18 10.93 -8.00 -3.31
N ARG A 19 10.87 -9.24 -2.87
CA ARG A 19 9.63 -9.94 -2.49
C ARG A 19 8.90 -9.27 -1.33
N GLY A 20 7.65 -9.67 -1.12
CA GLY A 20 6.90 -9.27 0.08
C GLY A 20 7.62 -9.72 1.36
N GLY A 21 7.79 -8.81 2.34
CA GLY A 21 8.38 -9.14 3.64
C GLY A 21 9.91 -9.19 3.70
N VAL A 22 10.63 -8.67 2.71
CA VAL A 22 12.11 -8.56 2.73
C VAL A 22 12.64 -7.29 3.41
N GLY A 23 11.76 -6.42 3.93
CA GLY A 23 12.17 -5.23 4.67
C GLY A 23 12.34 -3.96 3.86
N LYS A 24 11.79 -3.87 2.62
CA LYS A 24 11.84 -2.65 1.79
C LYS A 24 11.40 -1.40 2.56
N SER A 25 10.19 -1.43 3.13
CA SER A 25 9.62 -0.27 3.84
C SER A 25 10.46 0.14 5.06
N HIS A 26 11.02 -0.83 5.80
CA HIS A 26 11.90 -0.55 6.93
C HIS A 26 13.18 0.18 6.48
N LEU A 27 13.82 -0.33 5.41
CA LEU A 27 15.02 0.29 4.85
C LEU A 27 14.72 1.68 4.28
N THR A 28 13.59 1.85 3.61
CA THR A 28 13.12 3.14 3.08
C THR A 28 12.94 4.16 4.22
N GLN A 29 12.29 3.78 5.31
CA GLN A 29 12.13 4.67 6.47
C GLN A 29 13.48 5.05 7.11
N ALA A 30 14.43 4.10 7.20
CA ALA A 30 15.77 4.38 7.70
C ALA A 30 16.51 5.41 6.83
N ILE A 31 16.39 5.31 5.49
CA ILE A 31 16.95 6.28 4.53
C ILE A 31 16.31 7.65 4.72
N ILE A 32 14.98 7.72 4.76
CA ILE A 32 14.25 8.98 4.98
C ILE A 32 14.70 9.65 6.28
N LYS A 33 14.78 8.87 7.37
CA LYS A 33 15.24 9.36 8.67
C LYS A 33 16.68 9.90 8.59
N HIS A 34 17.57 9.20 7.89
CA HIS A 34 18.95 9.63 7.70
C HIS A 34 19.03 10.96 6.94
N TYR A 35 18.34 11.10 5.81
CA TYR A 35 18.31 12.36 5.04
C TYR A 35 17.75 13.52 5.87
N LYS A 36 16.64 13.29 6.58
CA LYS A 36 16.06 14.31 7.49
C LYS A 36 17.01 14.70 8.62
N SER A 37 17.82 13.76 9.16
CA SER A 37 18.82 14.07 10.20
C SER A 37 19.99 14.89 9.65
N GLU A 38 20.26 14.84 8.36
CA GLU A 38 21.23 15.71 7.66
C GLU A 38 20.61 17.04 7.17
N LEU A 39 19.39 17.37 7.63
CA LEU A 39 18.65 18.58 7.24
C LEU A 39 18.36 18.66 5.73
N LYS A 40 18.28 17.52 5.04
CA LYS A 40 17.94 17.43 3.62
C LYS A 40 16.44 17.40 3.40
N ASN A 41 15.99 17.97 2.31
CA ASN A 41 14.61 18.02 1.88
C ASN A 41 14.18 16.71 1.20
N VAL A 42 13.26 15.98 1.81
CA VAL A 42 12.77 14.70 1.31
C VAL A 42 11.28 14.77 1.05
N ALA A 43 10.87 14.44 -0.18
CA ALA A 43 9.48 14.23 -0.53
C ALA A 43 9.16 12.72 -0.55
N VAL A 44 8.22 12.29 0.30
CA VAL A 44 7.77 10.90 0.38
C VAL A 44 6.42 10.78 -0.29
N LEU A 45 6.33 9.94 -1.30
CA LEU A 45 5.15 9.84 -2.16
C LEU A 45 4.64 8.40 -2.22
N GLY A 46 3.31 8.24 -2.11
CA GLY A 46 2.64 6.98 -2.42
C GLY A 46 2.06 6.97 -3.83
N SER A 47 2.11 5.83 -4.50
CA SER A 47 1.47 5.65 -5.82
C SER A 47 -0.04 5.87 -5.77
N THR A 48 -0.67 5.51 -4.64
CA THR A 48 -2.10 5.69 -4.36
C THR A 48 -2.30 6.47 -3.06
N GLY A 49 -3.53 6.94 -2.80
CA GLY A 49 -3.86 7.58 -1.52
C GLY A 49 -3.59 6.68 -0.31
N ILE A 50 -3.88 5.38 -0.44
CA ILE A 50 -3.60 4.37 0.60
C ILE A 50 -2.07 4.22 0.82
N ALA A 51 -1.30 4.08 -0.25
CA ALA A 51 0.15 4.00 -0.17
C ALA A 51 0.75 5.27 0.46
N ALA A 52 0.23 6.46 0.12
CA ALA A 52 0.66 7.73 0.69
C ALA A 52 0.46 7.78 2.20
N VAL A 53 -0.70 7.36 2.70
CA VAL A 53 -0.98 7.29 4.15
C VAL A 53 -0.02 6.31 4.85
N ASN A 54 0.23 5.14 4.24
CA ASN A 54 1.11 4.12 4.83
C ASN A 54 2.56 4.59 4.99
N VAL A 55 3.06 5.42 4.07
CA VAL A 55 4.44 5.93 4.12
C VAL A 55 4.54 7.25 4.87
N GLY A 56 3.42 7.81 5.33
CA GLY A 56 3.38 9.12 5.97
C GLY A 56 3.75 10.26 5.03
N GLY A 57 3.23 10.20 3.78
CA GLY A 57 3.52 11.17 2.74
C GLY A 57 2.29 11.58 1.94
N VAL A 58 2.47 12.13 0.76
CA VAL A 58 1.41 12.58 -0.16
C VAL A 58 1.33 11.69 -1.39
N SER A 59 0.18 11.67 -2.07
CA SER A 59 0.09 10.92 -3.33
C SER A 59 0.89 11.60 -4.45
N VAL A 60 1.43 10.78 -5.36
CA VAL A 60 2.13 11.25 -6.56
C VAL A 60 1.31 12.29 -7.33
N HIS A 61 0.00 12.05 -7.50
CA HIS A 61 -0.90 12.98 -8.19
C HIS A 61 -1.00 14.34 -7.48
N SER A 62 -1.08 14.34 -6.15
CA SER A 62 -1.16 15.57 -5.36
C SER A 62 0.14 16.36 -5.40
N PHE A 63 1.28 15.68 -5.20
CA PHE A 63 2.60 16.30 -5.19
C PHE A 63 2.93 16.98 -6.52
N PHE A 64 2.85 16.23 -7.61
CA PHE A 64 3.17 16.73 -8.95
C PHE A 64 2.05 17.56 -9.60
N LYS A 65 0.95 17.82 -8.87
CA LYS A 65 -0.20 18.61 -9.34
C LYS A 65 -0.78 18.09 -10.68
N PHE A 66 -0.92 16.76 -10.82
CA PHE A 66 -1.42 16.14 -12.05
C PHE A 66 -2.95 16.23 -12.23
N GLY A 67 -3.70 16.49 -11.15
CA GLY A 67 -5.16 16.40 -11.20
C GLY A 67 -5.62 14.97 -11.51
N ILE A 68 -6.49 14.83 -12.52
CA ILE A 68 -7.04 13.56 -12.98
C ILE A 68 -6.40 13.06 -14.29
N CYS A 69 -5.30 13.72 -14.73
CA CYS A 69 -4.63 13.39 -15.98
C CYS A 69 -3.98 11.99 -15.90
N SER A 70 -3.99 11.29 -17.03
CA SER A 70 -3.43 9.96 -17.17
C SER A 70 -2.21 9.90 -18.09
N ASN A 71 -1.96 10.97 -18.87
CA ASN A 71 -0.88 11.08 -19.86
C ASN A 71 -0.44 12.51 -20.05
N LEU A 72 0.66 12.69 -20.80
CA LEU A 72 1.27 14.00 -21.06
C LEU A 72 0.39 14.95 -21.88
N GLU A 73 -0.45 14.44 -22.77
CA GLU A 73 -1.32 15.27 -23.59
C GLU A 73 -2.39 15.95 -22.74
N GLU A 74 -3.08 15.17 -21.92
CA GLU A 74 -4.04 15.67 -20.94
C GLU A 74 -3.39 16.66 -19.97
N LEU A 75 -2.17 16.35 -19.50
CA LEU A 75 -1.42 17.18 -18.58
C LEU A 75 -1.08 18.56 -19.17
N ARG A 76 -0.62 18.61 -20.41
CA ARG A 76 -0.32 19.89 -21.10
C ARG A 76 -1.57 20.77 -21.22
N GLY A 77 -2.72 20.18 -21.47
CA GLY A 77 -4.01 20.89 -21.50
C GLY A 77 -4.39 21.46 -20.13
N TYR A 78 -4.18 20.67 -19.09
CA TYR A 78 -4.48 21.01 -17.70
C TYR A 78 -3.55 22.11 -17.17
N ASP A 79 -2.26 22.05 -17.48
CA ASP A 79 -1.21 22.98 -17.03
C ASP A 79 -1.47 24.44 -17.44
N ARG A 80 -2.08 24.66 -18.61
CA ARG A 80 -2.42 26.00 -19.08
C ARG A 80 -3.30 26.77 -18.10
N LYS A 81 -4.09 26.03 -17.27
CA LYS A 81 -5.04 26.59 -16.29
C LYS A 81 -4.43 26.72 -14.88
N GLN A 82 -3.21 26.21 -14.63
CA GLN A 82 -2.63 26.12 -13.29
C GLN A 82 -1.22 26.72 -13.13
N ARG A 83 -0.89 27.73 -13.90
CA ARG A 83 0.46 28.33 -13.92
C ARG A 83 1.02 28.71 -12.54
N GLY A 84 0.17 29.24 -11.63
CA GLY A 84 0.59 29.62 -10.28
C GLY A 84 1.04 28.41 -9.45
N LYS A 85 0.25 27.34 -9.42
CA LYS A 85 0.55 26.10 -8.67
C LYS A 85 1.80 25.39 -9.21
N LEU A 86 2.08 25.52 -10.50
CA LEU A 86 3.30 24.99 -11.12
C LEU A 86 4.55 25.78 -10.71
N GLY A 87 4.41 27.10 -10.49
CA GLY A 87 5.50 27.93 -9.95
C GLY A 87 5.93 27.51 -8.55
N GLU A 88 4.96 27.15 -7.69
CA GLU A 88 5.22 26.61 -6.35
C GLU A 88 5.88 25.23 -6.42
N LEU A 89 5.36 24.33 -7.26
CA LEU A 89 5.95 23.00 -7.46
C LEU A 89 7.42 23.12 -7.93
N LYS A 90 7.73 24.02 -8.84
CA LYS A 90 9.13 24.24 -9.27
C LYS A 90 10.04 24.61 -8.12
N LYS A 91 9.62 25.55 -7.25
CA LYS A 91 10.42 25.93 -6.08
C LYS A 91 10.66 24.75 -5.14
N ILE A 92 9.64 23.89 -4.95
CA ILE A 92 9.76 22.67 -4.16
C ILE A 92 10.78 21.71 -4.77
N LEU A 93 10.70 21.46 -6.08
CA LEU A 93 11.60 20.57 -6.79
C LEU A 93 13.04 21.09 -6.83
N ASP A 94 13.22 22.41 -6.94
CA ASP A 94 14.55 23.05 -6.98
C ASP A 94 15.36 22.84 -5.68
N VAL A 95 14.71 22.60 -4.55
CA VAL A 95 15.35 22.38 -3.24
C VAL A 95 15.25 20.94 -2.73
N CYS A 96 14.54 20.07 -3.44
CA CYS A 96 14.29 18.70 -3.00
C CYS A 96 15.54 17.82 -3.26
N ASP A 97 16.10 17.22 -2.19
CA ASP A 97 17.29 16.35 -2.28
C ASP A 97 16.95 14.91 -2.66
N LEU A 98 15.77 14.42 -2.20
CA LEU A 98 15.32 13.05 -2.43
C LEU A 98 13.81 12.98 -2.62
N ILE A 99 13.39 12.35 -3.70
CA ILE A 99 11.99 11.96 -3.92
C ILE A 99 11.91 10.44 -3.77
N VAL A 100 11.11 9.96 -2.84
CA VAL A 100 10.82 8.55 -2.65
C VAL A 100 9.41 8.26 -3.15
N ILE A 101 9.26 7.29 -4.05
CA ILE A 101 7.95 6.83 -4.55
C ILE A 101 7.77 5.37 -4.15
N ASP A 102 6.84 5.09 -3.23
CA ASP A 102 6.54 3.73 -2.79
C ASP A 102 5.40 3.09 -3.60
N GLU A 103 5.35 1.76 -3.58
CA GLU A 103 4.42 0.91 -4.34
C GLU A 103 4.44 1.21 -5.85
N ILE A 104 5.66 1.27 -6.45
CA ILE A 104 5.88 1.63 -7.85
C ILE A 104 5.11 0.74 -8.84
N SER A 105 4.77 -0.50 -8.46
CA SER A 105 4.00 -1.42 -9.30
C SER A 105 2.63 -0.88 -9.73
N MET A 106 2.09 0.07 -8.99
CA MET A 106 0.81 0.72 -9.28
C MET A 106 0.94 2.01 -10.10
N ILE A 107 2.16 2.41 -10.47
CA ILE A 107 2.43 3.55 -11.35
C ILE A 107 2.41 3.08 -12.81
N SER A 108 1.58 3.73 -13.63
CA SER A 108 1.53 3.45 -15.07
C SER A 108 2.65 4.14 -15.84
N ALA A 109 2.91 3.68 -17.08
CA ALA A 109 3.88 4.32 -17.97
C ALA A 109 3.57 5.79 -18.21
N GLY A 110 2.32 6.14 -18.49
CA GLY A 110 1.91 7.53 -18.70
C GLY A 110 2.13 8.40 -17.46
N LEU A 111 1.90 7.86 -16.26
CA LEU A 111 2.17 8.58 -15.02
C LEU A 111 3.67 8.76 -14.79
N MET A 112 4.50 7.77 -15.16
CA MET A 112 5.96 7.89 -15.07
C MET A 112 6.51 8.95 -16.04
N ASP A 113 5.99 9.01 -17.27
CA ASP A 113 6.33 10.07 -18.22
C ASP A 113 5.94 11.46 -17.71
N MET A 114 4.79 11.59 -17.05
CA MET A 114 4.36 12.84 -16.42
C MET A 114 5.29 13.24 -15.25
N ILE A 115 5.74 12.29 -14.43
CA ILE A 115 6.72 12.53 -13.35
C ILE A 115 8.03 13.09 -13.96
N TYR A 116 8.57 12.41 -14.96
CA TYR A 116 9.79 12.84 -15.63
C TYR A 116 9.64 14.24 -16.20
N TYR A 117 8.54 14.51 -16.90
CA TYR A 117 8.25 15.84 -17.46
C TYR A 117 8.25 16.95 -16.39
N ARG A 118 7.70 16.70 -15.19
CA ARG A 118 7.74 17.66 -14.08
C ARG A 118 9.16 17.93 -13.60
N LEU A 119 9.95 16.87 -13.42
CA LEU A 119 11.33 16.99 -12.97
C LEU A 119 12.18 17.77 -13.98
N MET A 120 12.04 17.47 -15.26
CA MET A 120 12.78 18.18 -16.34
C MET A 120 12.30 19.63 -16.52
N SER A 121 11.09 19.97 -16.12
CA SER A 121 10.55 21.32 -16.16
C SER A 121 11.01 22.20 -14.99
N SER A 122 11.81 21.66 -14.07
CA SER A 122 12.38 22.32 -12.90
C SER A 122 13.91 22.24 -12.94
N ARG A 123 14.58 22.76 -11.91
CA ARG A 123 16.02 22.60 -11.69
C ARG A 123 16.31 21.45 -10.71
N PHE A 124 15.51 20.40 -10.76
CA PHE A 124 15.69 19.26 -9.87
C PHE A 124 17.05 18.59 -10.10
N VAL A 125 17.89 18.60 -9.08
CA VAL A 125 19.22 17.98 -9.05
C VAL A 125 19.30 16.85 -8.00
N GLY A 126 18.21 16.63 -7.25
CA GLY A 126 18.10 15.58 -6.25
C GLY A 126 18.12 14.18 -6.83
N ARG A 127 17.78 13.21 -6.01
CA ARG A 127 17.67 11.80 -6.41
C ARG A 127 16.24 11.29 -6.33
N VAL A 128 15.93 10.32 -7.17
CA VAL A 128 14.66 9.60 -7.17
C VAL A 128 14.93 8.17 -6.70
N MET A 129 14.17 7.74 -5.69
CA MET A 129 14.16 6.38 -5.20
C MET A 129 12.77 5.78 -5.40
N LEU A 130 12.69 4.79 -6.27
CA LEU A 130 11.47 3.99 -6.48
C LEU A 130 11.51 2.76 -5.61
N VAL A 131 10.40 2.43 -4.96
CA VAL A 131 10.30 1.27 -4.07
C VAL A 131 9.09 0.43 -4.47
N GLY A 132 9.27 -0.90 -4.59
CA GLY A 132 8.17 -1.81 -4.85
C GLY A 132 8.59 -3.09 -5.56
N ASP A 133 7.60 -3.82 -6.07
CA ASP A 133 7.79 -5.12 -6.71
C ASP A 133 6.78 -5.27 -7.85
N PHE A 134 7.21 -5.24 -9.09
CA PHE A 134 6.32 -5.33 -10.26
C PHE A 134 5.60 -6.68 -10.39
N TYR A 135 6.04 -7.71 -9.68
CA TYR A 135 5.30 -8.96 -9.57
C TYR A 135 4.10 -8.89 -8.60
N GLN A 136 3.91 -7.77 -7.89
CA GLN A 136 2.73 -7.52 -7.06
C GLN A 136 1.58 -6.96 -7.92
N LEU A 137 0.69 -6.18 -7.31
CA LEU A 137 -0.49 -5.68 -8.00
C LEU A 137 -0.12 -4.66 -9.08
N PRO A 138 -0.64 -4.82 -10.30
CA PRO A 138 -0.42 -3.89 -11.40
C PRO A 138 -1.21 -2.58 -11.21
N PRO A 139 -0.95 -1.55 -12.03
CA PRO A 139 -1.77 -0.34 -12.08
C PRO A 139 -3.24 -0.67 -12.34
N VAL A 140 -4.13 0.10 -11.70
CA VAL A 140 -5.58 -0.07 -11.90
C VAL A 140 -5.98 0.44 -13.29
N ARG A 141 -6.63 -0.41 -14.09
CA ARG A 141 -7.18 -0.02 -15.40
C ARG A 141 -8.48 0.76 -15.23
N LYS A 142 -8.65 1.82 -16.00
CA LYS A 142 -9.94 2.50 -16.09
C LYS A 142 -10.90 1.69 -16.99
N ASN A 143 -12.18 1.57 -16.59
CA ASN A 143 -13.21 0.95 -17.42
C ASN A 143 -13.35 1.73 -18.74
N GLY A 144 -13.20 1.06 -19.89
CA GLY A 144 -13.33 1.65 -21.24
C GLY A 144 -12.06 1.64 -22.08
N GLU A 145 -10.93 1.20 -21.54
CA GLU A 145 -9.73 0.93 -22.35
C GLU A 145 -9.86 -0.46 -22.97
N ASP A 146 -10.38 -0.50 -24.21
CA ASP A 146 -10.52 -1.74 -24.98
C ASP A 146 -9.16 -2.40 -25.23
N GLY A 147 -9.14 -3.71 -24.96
CA GLY A 147 -7.93 -4.54 -24.84
C GLY A 147 -7.08 -4.79 -26.08
N SER A 148 -7.14 -3.99 -27.14
CA SER A 148 -6.51 -4.38 -28.41
C SER A 148 -5.21 -3.67 -28.81
N SER A 149 -4.81 -2.55 -28.18
CA SER A 149 -3.55 -1.90 -28.55
C SER A 149 -2.70 -1.29 -27.42
N LEU A 150 -3.22 -1.17 -26.22
CA LEU A 150 -2.60 -0.41 -25.10
C LEU A 150 -1.87 -1.29 -24.06
N PHE A 151 -1.80 -2.59 -24.25
CA PHE A 151 -1.15 -3.53 -23.31
C PHE A 151 0.36 -3.35 -23.18
N LYS A 152 1.02 -2.74 -24.15
CA LYS A 152 2.48 -2.57 -24.14
C LYS A 152 3.01 -1.53 -23.15
N PHE A 153 2.16 -0.70 -22.55
CA PHE A 153 2.61 0.45 -21.74
C PHE A 153 1.90 0.53 -20.38
N LEU A 154 1.63 -0.62 -19.78
CA LEU A 154 0.93 -0.65 -18.50
C LEU A 154 1.80 -0.18 -17.33
N TYR A 155 3.03 -0.69 -17.23
CA TYR A 155 3.91 -0.48 -16.07
C TYR A 155 4.83 0.73 -16.23
N ALA A 156 5.30 1.28 -15.12
CA ALA A 156 6.21 2.41 -15.09
C ALA A 156 7.49 2.18 -15.94
N PHE A 157 8.03 0.96 -15.96
CA PHE A 157 9.21 0.62 -16.74
C PHE A 157 8.96 0.56 -18.26
N ASN A 158 7.71 0.54 -18.72
CA ASN A 158 7.36 0.68 -20.13
C ASN A 158 7.32 2.15 -20.59
N SER A 159 7.49 3.10 -19.68
CA SER A 159 7.54 4.53 -19.98
C SER A 159 8.73 4.85 -20.88
N SER A 160 8.53 5.75 -21.83
CA SER A 160 9.62 6.27 -22.67
C SER A 160 10.71 6.96 -21.83
N SER A 161 10.34 7.47 -20.67
CA SER A 161 11.23 8.20 -19.75
C SER A 161 11.94 7.29 -18.74
N TRP A 162 11.63 6.01 -18.67
CA TRP A 162 12.23 5.11 -17.66
C TRP A 162 13.76 5.06 -17.75
N HIS A 163 14.29 4.93 -18.97
CA HIS A 163 15.72 4.85 -19.20
C HIS A 163 16.47 6.14 -18.89
N GLU A 164 15.79 7.27 -19.02
CA GLU A 164 16.37 8.59 -18.73
C GLU A 164 16.66 8.80 -17.23
N PHE A 165 16.03 8.03 -16.36
CA PHE A 165 16.31 8.07 -14.92
C PHE A 165 17.60 7.35 -14.52
N GLU A 166 18.12 6.47 -15.36
CA GLU A 166 19.34 5.67 -15.12
C GLU A 166 19.33 4.97 -13.75
N PHE A 167 18.23 4.30 -13.41
CA PHE A 167 18.07 3.66 -12.11
C PHE A 167 19.12 2.58 -11.87
N LYS A 168 19.77 2.63 -10.71
CA LYS A 168 20.49 1.51 -10.15
C LYS A 168 19.47 0.53 -9.54
N ASN A 169 19.36 -0.65 -10.11
CA ASN A 169 18.38 -1.64 -9.65
C ASN A 169 18.97 -2.46 -8.50
N ILE A 170 18.32 -2.41 -7.35
CA ILE A 170 18.73 -3.09 -6.12
C ILE A 170 17.64 -4.07 -5.68
N GLU A 171 17.97 -5.34 -5.49
CA GLU A 171 17.02 -6.34 -5.01
C GLU A 171 17.37 -6.82 -3.60
N LEU A 172 16.37 -6.77 -2.70
CA LEU A 172 16.44 -7.39 -1.37
C LEU A 172 15.92 -8.83 -1.45
N VAL A 173 16.75 -9.79 -1.04
CA VAL A 173 16.45 -11.23 -1.20
C VAL A 173 16.17 -11.97 0.11
N VAL A 174 16.50 -11.38 1.27
CA VAL A 174 16.36 -12.04 2.58
C VAL A 174 14.98 -11.79 3.17
N SER A 175 14.23 -12.85 3.46
CA SER A 175 12.90 -12.73 4.10
C SER A 175 13.03 -12.33 5.57
N LYS A 176 12.22 -11.34 5.98
CA LYS A 176 12.04 -10.89 7.37
C LYS A 176 10.68 -11.27 7.96
N ARG A 177 9.71 -11.68 7.11
CA ARG A 177 8.34 -11.96 7.52
C ARG A 177 8.13 -13.39 7.97
N THR A 178 8.57 -14.37 7.20
CA THR A 178 8.43 -15.79 7.53
C THR A 178 9.79 -16.45 7.72
N LYS A 179 9.86 -17.33 8.71
CA LYS A 179 11.03 -18.20 8.97
C LYS A 179 10.90 -19.56 8.28
N ASP A 180 9.71 -19.90 7.73
CA ASP A 180 9.47 -21.15 7.02
C ASP A 180 10.06 -21.07 5.60
N LYS A 181 11.18 -21.76 5.41
CA LYS A 181 11.92 -21.80 4.13
C LYS A 181 11.06 -22.36 3.00
N LYS A 182 10.32 -23.47 3.27
CA LYS A 182 9.48 -24.11 2.25
C LYS A 182 8.38 -23.16 1.77
N PHE A 183 7.70 -22.51 2.70
CA PHE A 183 6.68 -21.52 2.36
C PHE A 183 7.27 -20.34 1.57
N TYR A 184 8.44 -19.87 1.97
CA TYR A 184 9.15 -18.81 1.24
C TYR A 184 9.48 -19.21 -0.20
N ASP A 185 9.91 -20.46 -0.42
CA ASP A 185 10.22 -20.98 -1.76
C ASP A 185 8.95 -21.10 -2.61
N ILE A 186 7.84 -21.60 -2.04
CA ILE A 186 6.54 -21.66 -2.70
C ILE A 186 6.06 -20.25 -3.12
N LEU A 187 6.12 -19.27 -2.20
CA LEU A 187 5.77 -17.88 -2.53
C LEU A 187 6.67 -17.31 -3.63
N SER A 188 7.92 -17.73 -3.67
CA SER A 188 8.88 -17.33 -4.71
C SER A 188 8.50 -17.83 -6.09
N MET A 189 8.04 -19.06 -6.19
CA MET A 189 7.56 -19.64 -7.44
C MET A 189 6.25 -18.98 -7.88
N LEU A 190 5.31 -18.76 -6.94
CA LEU A 190 4.05 -18.06 -7.22
C LEU A 190 4.28 -16.61 -7.70
N ARG A 191 5.26 -15.91 -7.10
CA ARG A 191 5.63 -14.54 -7.51
C ARG A 191 5.96 -14.47 -8.99
N VAL A 192 6.70 -15.45 -9.50
CA VAL A 192 7.11 -15.52 -10.91
C VAL A 192 6.19 -16.39 -11.78
N GLY A 193 4.95 -16.62 -11.35
CA GLY A 193 3.94 -17.32 -12.13
C GLY A 193 4.19 -18.82 -12.35
N ARG A 194 5.08 -19.45 -11.57
CA ARG A 194 5.42 -20.87 -11.71
C ARG A 194 4.51 -21.73 -10.84
N LEU A 195 3.64 -22.51 -11.49
CA LEU A 195 2.77 -23.50 -10.84
C LEU A 195 3.30 -24.90 -11.12
N SER A 196 4.34 -25.32 -10.40
CA SER A 196 4.84 -26.71 -10.42
C SER A 196 3.90 -27.65 -9.65
N GLU A 197 4.09 -28.97 -9.80
CA GLU A 197 3.34 -29.97 -9.03
C GLU A 197 3.53 -29.78 -7.52
N GLU A 198 4.72 -29.40 -7.07
CA GLU A 198 5.01 -29.12 -5.66
C GLU A 198 4.23 -27.91 -5.17
N VAL A 199 4.20 -26.81 -5.94
CA VAL A 199 3.42 -25.58 -5.61
C VAL A 199 1.95 -25.91 -5.56
N PHE A 200 1.43 -26.65 -6.55
CA PHE A 200 0.03 -27.06 -6.57
C PHE A 200 -0.34 -27.90 -5.36
N ALA A 201 0.43 -28.96 -5.08
CA ALA A 201 0.17 -29.83 -3.94
C ALA A 201 0.24 -29.08 -2.60
N TYR A 202 1.17 -28.13 -2.48
CA TYR A 202 1.26 -27.28 -1.29
C TYR A 202 -0.01 -26.43 -1.10
N ILE A 203 -0.48 -25.75 -2.15
CA ILE A 203 -1.67 -24.91 -2.11
C ILE A 203 -2.92 -25.77 -1.87
N GLU A 204 -3.04 -26.94 -2.51
CA GLU A 204 -4.15 -27.87 -2.31
C GLU A 204 -4.25 -28.33 -0.85
N ASN A 205 -3.14 -28.59 -0.19
CA ASN A 205 -3.10 -28.97 1.23
C ASN A 205 -3.56 -27.86 2.19
N LEU A 206 -3.59 -26.59 1.74
CA LEU A 206 -4.11 -25.48 2.52
C LEU A 206 -5.64 -25.31 2.37
N ARG A 207 -6.27 -26.04 1.45
CA ARG A 207 -7.71 -25.89 1.17
C ARG A 207 -8.58 -26.36 2.32
N VAL A 208 -9.64 -25.60 2.54
CA VAL A 208 -10.71 -25.92 3.48
C VAL A 208 -12.06 -25.94 2.76
N PRO A 209 -13.01 -26.79 3.19
CA PRO A 209 -14.31 -26.92 2.52
C PRO A 209 -15.24 -25.72 2.75
N SER A 210 -15.01 -24.94 3.78
CA SER A 210 -15.78 -23.74 4.11
C SER A 210 -14.93 -22.72 4.84
N VAL A 211 -15.31 -21.45 4.73
CA VAL A 211 -14.69 -20.37 5.50
C VAL A 211 -15.23 -20.44 6.92
N GLN A 212 -14.39 -20.88 7.85
CA GLN A 212 -14.67 -20.79 9.28
C GLN A 212 -13.98 -19.51 9.78
N VAL A 213 -14.79 -18.60 10.32
CA VAL A 213 -14.31 -17.37 10.94
C VAL A 213 -14.45 -17.57 12.44
N ASP A 214 -13.38 -18.05 13.05
CA ASP A 214 -13.19 -18.06 14.49
C ASP A 214 -12.72 -16.68 14.99
N ASP A 215 -12.58 -16.57 16.30
CA ASP A 215 -12.26 -15.28 16.94
C ASP A 215 -10.94 -14.68 16.49
N ASP A 216 -10.00 -15.45 15.95
CA ASP A 216 -8.67 -14.97 15.58
C ASP A 216 -8.40 -14.95 14.07
N THR A 217 -9.37 -15.36 13.26
CA THR A 217 -9.20 -15.48 11.81
C THR A 217 -9.55 -14.18 11.08
N SER A 218 -8.71 -13.76 10.15
CA SER A 218 -9.04 -12.77 9.12
C SER A 218 -9.24 -13.44 7.78
N VAL A 219 -10.26 -12.99 7.03
CA VAL A 219 -10.51 -13.46 5.67
C VAL A 219 -10.09 -12.41 4.65
N LEU A 220 -9.26 -12.78 3.68
CA LEU A 220 -8.93 -11.92 2.54
C LEU A 220 -9.85 -12.22 1.36
N PHE A 221 -10.48 -11.17 0.84
CA PHE A 221 -11.32 -11.21 -0.35
C PHE A 221 -10.71 -10.44 -1.52
N GLY A 222 -11.08 -10.82 -2.73
CA GLY A 222 -10.72 -10.09 -3.94
C GLY A 222 -11.46 -8.75 -4.07
N ARG A 223 -12.65 -8.61 -3.49
CA ARG A 223 -13.56 -7.46 -3.65
C ARG A 223 -13.99 -6.87 -2.32
N ASN A 224 -14.28 -5.56 -2.30
CA ASN A 224 -14.73 -4.86 -1.09
C ASN A 224 -16.09 -5.38 -0.58
N TYR A 225 -17.03 -5.64 -1.49
CA TYR A 225 -18.39 -6.07 -1.12
C TYR A 225 -18.41 -7.29 -0.20
N GLU A 226 -17.65 -8.36 -0.55
CA GLU A 226 -17.60 -9.58 0.26
C GLU A 226 -16.98 -9.33 1.64
N ALA A 227 -15.95 -8.48 1.70
CA ALA A 227 -15.30 -8.13 2.96
C ALA A 227 -16.25 -7.33 3.87
N ASP A 228 -16.97 -6.36 3.31
CA ASP A 228 -17.92 -5.54 4.06
C ASP A 228 -19.13 -6.37 4.52
N GLU A 229 -19.64 -7.28 3.67
CA GLU A 229 -20.71 -8.20 4.02
C GLU A 229 -20.34 -9.11 5.20
N LEU A 230 -19.13 -9.71 5.16
CA LEU A 230 -18.68 -10.57 6.26
C LEU A 230 -18.46 -9.77 7.54
N ASN A 231 -17.86 -8.59 7.48
CA ASN A 231 -17.67 -7.73 8.63
C ASN A 231 -19.00 -7.35 9.28
N ASN A 232 -19.99 -6.93 8.49
CA ASN A 232 -21.33 -6.59 8.99
C ASN A 232 -22.05 -7.80 9.59
N LYS A 233 -21.97 -8.96 8.94
CA LYS A 233 -22.54 -10.22 9.44
C LYS A 233 -21.94 -10.63 10.78
N MET A 234 -20.61 -10.50 10.93
CA MET A 234 -19.94 -10.86 12.20
C MET A 234 -20.29 -9.85 13.30
N LEU A 235 -20.32 -8.55 12.97
CA LEU A 235 -20.72 -7.51 13.91
C LEU A 235 -22.18 -7.71 14.39
N SER A 236 -23.08 -8.12 13.48
CA SER A 236 -24.51 -8.34 13.82
C SER A 236 -24.72 -9.51 14.79
N LYS A 237 -23.82 -10.51 14.80
CA LYS A 237 -23.89 -11.66 15.73
C LYS A 237 -23.59 -11.30 17.19
N LEU A 238 -22.91 -10.19 17.41
CA LEU A 238 -22.60 -9.73 18.77
C LEU A 238 -23.85 -9.14 19.43
N SER A 239 -24.13 -9.57 20.66
CA SER A 239 -25.30 -9.13 21.44
C SER A 239 -25.17 -7.71 22.01
N ALA A 240 -23.96 -7.17 22.11
CA ALA A 240 -23.71 -5.82 22.60
C ALA A 240 -24.38 -4.76 21.70
N PRO A 241 -24.78 -3.61 22.25
CA PRO A 241 -25.36 -2.51 21.47
C PRO A 241 -24.40 -2.01 20.41
N LEU A 242 -24.95 -1.57 19.28
CA LEU A 242 -24.16 -0.95 18.21
C LEU A 242 -23.80 0.47 18.62
N GLU A 243 -22.51 0.75 18.57
CA GLU A 243 -21.95 2.09 18.76
C GLU A 243 -21.44 2.62 17.43
N ARG A 244 -21.71 3.89 17.19
CA ARG A 244 -21.33 4.58 15.97
C ARG A 244 -20.40 5.74 16.29
N ALA A 245 -19.17 5.67 15.80
CA ALA A 245 -18.22 6.77 15.88
C ALA A 245 -18.14 7.47 14.54
N GLU A 246 -18.56 8.72 14.49
CA GLU A 246 -18.44 9.58 13.31
C GLU A 246 -17.07 10.26 13.33
N ALA A 247 -16.45 10.38 12.16
CA ALA A 247 -15.20 11.09 12.01
C ALA A 247 -15.44 12.60 12.07
N LEU A 248 -14.47 13.33 12.62
CA LEU A 248 -14.44 14.79 12.53
C LEU A 248 -13.60 15.16 11.31
N VAL A 249 -14.18 15.92 10.36
CA VAL A 249 -13.48 16.42 9.19
C VAL A 249 -13.30 17.92 9.34
N GLU A 250 -12.06 18.39 9.22
CA GLU A 250 -11.71 19.80 9.24
C GLU A 250 -11.03 20.19 7.94
N ILE A 251 -11.45 21.29 7.34
CA ILE A 251 -10.91 21.82 6.08
C ILE A 251 -10.15 23.11 6.37
N TYR A 252 -8.87 23.15 6.01
CA TYR A 252 -7.97 24.30 6.24
C TYR A 252 -7.71 25.09 4.95
N ASP A 253 -7.91 24.46 3.78
CA ASP A 253 -7.77 25.10 2.47
C ASP A 253 -9.16 25.34 1.85
N GLU A 254 -9.60 26.59 1.86
CA GLU A 254 -10.90 26.99 1.31
C GLU A 254 -11.06 26.69 -0.20
N ASN A 255 -9.95 26.48 -0.91
CA ASN A 255 -9.93 26.11 -2.32
C ASN A 255 -9.85 24.59 -2.54
N LEU A 256 -10.00 23.78 -1.49
CA LEU A 256 -9.98 22.34 -1.61
C LEU A 256 -11.23 21.85 -2.36
N ASN A 257 -11.02 21.09 -3.42
CA ASN A 257 -12.11 20.53 -4.21
C ASN A 257 -12.78 19.38 -3.42
N GLU A 258 -14.11 19.44 -3.25
CA GLU A 258 -14.90 18.44 -2.52
C GLU A 258 -14.67 17.03 -3.06
N ASN A 259 -14.70 16.82 -4.37
CA ASN A 259 -14.43 15.51 -4.97
C ASN A 259 -13.00 14.99 -4.68
N ALA A 260 -12.04 15.87 -4.41
CA ALA A 260 -10.70 15.47 -4.01
C ALA A 260 -10.67 15.05 -2.55
N LEU A 261 -11.42 15.74 -1.69
CA LEU A 261 -11.60 15.40 -0.29
C LEU A 261 -12.29 14.03 -0.15
N ASP A 262 -13.42 13.82 -0.82
CA ASP A 262 -14.18 12.57 -0.79
C ASP A 262 -13.34 11.37 -1.22
N ARG A 263 -12.57 11.52 -2.33
CA ARG A 263 -11.66 10.49 -2.79
C ARG A 263 -10.56 10.20 -1.79
N TRP A 264 -10.02 11.22 -1.14
CA TRP A 264 -9.00 11.03 -0.11
C TRP A 264 -9.59 10.29 1.09
N ILE A 265 -10.75 10.69 1.60
CA ILE A 265 -11.46 10.02 2.70
C ILE A 265 -11.74 8.55 2.35
N ALA A 266 -12.27 8.27 1.17
CA ALA A 266 -12.57 6.91 0.72
C ALA A 266 -11.32 5.99 0.65
N ASN A 267 -10.14 6.58 0.48
CA ASN A 267 -8.87 5.87 0.47
C ASN A 267 -8.20 5.75 1.85
N LEU A 268 -8.73 6.40 2.89
CA LEU A 268 -8.20 6.24 4.24
C LEU A 268 -8.49 4.86 4.81
N TYR A 269 -7.60 4.39 5.67
CA TYR A 269 -7.87 3.19 6.48
C TYR A 269 -8.80 3.48 7.69
N ALA A 270 -9.21 4.72 7.90
CA ALA A 270 -10.18 5.14 8.88
C ALA A 270 -11.51 5.48 8.18
N PRO A 271 -12.62 4.77 8.47
CA PRO A 271 -13.90 5.05 7.85
C PRO A 271 -14.52 6.33 8.43
N GLU A 272 -15.30 7.07 7.62
CA GLU A 272 -16.08 8.21 8.13
C GLU A 272 -17.02 7.80 9.27
N ILE A 273 -17.59 6.62 9.14
CA ILE A 273 -18.45 6.03 10.16
C ILE A 273 -17.89 4.69 10.57
N LEU A 274 -17.41 4.61 11.79
CA LEU A 274 -16.93 3.38 12.39
C LEU A 274 -18.03 2.77 13.26
N ASN A 275 -18.61 1.67 12.79
CA ASN A 275 -19.58 0.87 13.55
C ASN A 275 -18.85 -0.19 14.36
N ILE A 276 -19.00 -0.17 15.68
CA ILE A 276 -18.34 -1.09 16.61
C ILE A 276 -19.29 -1.60 17.68
N LYS A 277 -18.93 -2.73 18.28
CA LYS A 277 -19.58 -3.29 19.46
C LYS A 277 -18.53 -3.82 20.44
N ILE A 278 -18.83 -3.87 21.71
CA ILE A 278 -18.02 -4.63 22.66
C ILE A 278 -17.96 -6.09 22.19
N GLY A 279 -16.78 -6.69 22.22
CA GLY A 279 -16.51 -8.02 21.67
C GLY A 279 -16.10 -8.04 20.19
N ALA A 280 -16.23 -6.93 19.45
CA ALA A 280 -15.84 -6.88 18.06
C ALA A 280 -14.32 -7.04 17.89
N LYS A 281 -13.92 -7.82 16.89
CA LYS A 281 -12.51 -7.95 16.48
C LYS A 281 -12.14 -6.79 15.57
N VAL A 282 -11.03 -6.16 15.89
CA VAL A 282 -10.51 -4.98 15.18
C VAL A 282 -9.06 -5.14 14.79
N ILE A 283 -8.65 -4.38 13.81
CA ILE A 283 -7.26 -4.23 13.37
C ILE A 283 -6.85 -2.76 13.49
N PHE A 284 -5.66 -2.51 14.01
CA PHE A 284 -5.09 -1.17 14.07
C PHE A 284 -4.63 -0.74 12.67
N THR A 285 -4.91 0.51 12.33
CA THR A 285 -4.63 1.05 10.98
C THR A 285 -3.45 2.02 10.94
N VAL A 286 -2.86 2.32 12.09
CA VAL A 286 -1.66 3.15 12.24
C VAL A 286 -0.68 2.52 13.23
N ASN A 287 0.56 3.03 13.24
CA ASN A 287 1.55 2.69 14.26
C ASN A 287 1.52 3.72 15.40
N LYS A 288 1.41 3.26 16.65
CA LYS A 288 1.66 4.06 17.86
C LYS A 288 2.76 3.37 18.66
N TRP A 289 3.96 3.92 18.62
CA TRP A 289 5.15 3.31 19.19
C TRP A 289 4.96 2.97 20.67
N GLY A 290 5.28 1.71 21.02
CA GLY A 290 5.15 1.20 22.39
C GLY A 290 3.75 0.75 22.77
N GLU A 291 2.72 0.97 21.92
CA GLU A 291 1.34 0.58 22.20
C GLU A 291 0.81 -0.43 21.16
N TYR A 292 0.79 -0.07 19.86
CA TYR A 292 0.28 -0.94 18.80
C TYR A 292 0.86 -0.61 17.41
N TYR A 293 0.76 -1.55 16.50
CA TYR A 293 1.26 -1.42 15.13
C TYR A 293 0.17 -1.64 14.09
N ASN A 294 0.33 -1.01 12.93
CA ASN A 294 -0.56 -1.21 11.78
C ASN A 294 -0.59 -2.70 11.37
N GLY A 295 -1.81 -3.24 11.26
CA GLY A 295 -2.04 -4.66 11.00
C GLY A 295 -2.13 -5.54 12.26
N GLU A 296 -1.78 -5.04 13.44
CA GLU A 296 -1.98 -5.75 14.70
C GLU A 296 -3.46 -5.88 15.03
N ARG A 297 -3.86 -6.99 15.66
CA ARG A 297 -5.26 -7.31 15.94
C ARG A 297 -5.57 -7.20 17.43
N GLY A 298 -6.84 -6.93 17.70
CA GLY A 298 -7.35 -6.93 19.07
C GLY A 298 -8.86 -7.12 19.12
N GLN A 299 -9.38 -7.19 20.33
CA GLN A 299 -10.82 -7.28 20.62
C GLN A 299 -11.25 -6.08 21.45
N ILE A 300 -12.36 -5.47 21.12
CA ILE A 300 -12.92 -4.37 21.91
C ILE A 300 -13.48 -4.93 23.21
N MET A 301 -12.89 -4.49 24.32
CA MET A 301 -13.29 -4.88 25.68
C MET A 301 -14.28 -3.89 26.28
N GLN A 302 -14.08 -2.60 26.00
CA GLN A 302 -14.91 -1.53 26.54
C GLN A 302 -14.94 -0.32 25.59
N ILE A 303 -16.04 0.42 25.61
CA ILE A 303 -16.18 1.69 24.89
C ILE A 303 -16.49 2.77 25.92
N LEU A 304 -15.56 3.69 26.11
CA LEU A 304 -15.67 4.78 27.07
C LEU A 304 -16.34 5.98 26.41
N LYS A 305 -17.34 6.54 27.09
CA LYS A 305 -18.10 7.70 26.60
C LYS A 305 -18.00 8.88 27.56
N GLU A 306 -18.00 10.06 27.00
CA GLU A 306 -18.08 11.32 27.72
C GLU A 306 -19.07 12.24 26.97
N GLY A 307 -20.05 12.78 27.66
CA GLY A 307 -21.08 13.63 27.02
C GLY A 307 -21.94 12.95 25.96
N GLY A 308 -22.01 11.60 25.95
CA GLY A 308 -22.73 10.83 24.95
C GLY A 308 -21.88 10.42 23.73
N GLU A 309 -20.70 11.00 23.55
CA GLU A 309 -19.75 10.66 22.49
C GLU A 309 -18.73 9.63 22.93
N ILE A 310 -18.22 8.83 21.99
CA ILE A 310 -17.14 7.87 22.26
C ILE A 310 -15.83 8.64 22.41
N LYS A 311 -15.26 8.59 23.61
CA LYS A 311 -13.97 9.21 23.97
C LYS A 311 -12.80 8.31 23.59
N SER A 312 -12.86 7.05 24.05
CA SER A 312 -11.82 6.06 23.77
C SER A 312 -12.38 4.65 23.69
N VAL A 313 -11.61 3.73 23.14
CA VAL A 313 -11.95 2.31 22.99
C VAL A 313 -10.84 1.49 23.64
N ILE A 314 -11.19 0.64 24.62
CA ILE A 314 -10.26 -0.28 25.25
C ILE A 314 -10.17 -1.55 24.41
N VAL A 315 -9.00 -1.87 23.92
CA VAL A 315 -8.73 -3.01 23.04
C VAL A 315 -7.74 -3.95 23.72
N GLN A 316 -8.10 -5.22 23.83
CA GLN A 316 -7.19 -6.28 24.21
C GLN A 316 -6.52 -6.84 22.95
N LYS A 317 -5.20 -6.79 22.89
CA LYS A 317 -4.39 -7.35 21.79
C LYS A 317 -4.34 -8.89 21.86
N ALA A 318 -3.91 -9.53 20.78
CA ALA A 318 -3.89 -10.99 20.67
C ALA A 318 -3.07 -11.68 21.78
N TYR A 319 -2.06 -11.03 22.33
CA TYR A 319 -1.22 -11.55 23.41
C TYR A 319 -1.66 -11.11 24.82
N GLY A 320 -2.88 -10.59 24.95
CA GLY A 320 -3.48 -10.25 26.24
C GLY A 320 -3.19 -8.83 26.73
N GLU A 321 -2.31 -8.09 26.10
CA GLU A 321 -2.02 -6.70 26.41
C GLU A 321 -3.25 -5.82 26.15
N ILE A 322 -3.55 -4.91 27.04
CA ILE A 322 -4.69 -4.00 26.94
C ILE A 322 -4.17 -2.60 26.63
N VAL A 323 -4.77 -1.98 25.62
CA VAL A 323 -4.43 -0.62 25.20
C VAL A 323 -5.68 0.23 25.12
N GLU A 324 -5.55 1.50 25.51
CA GLU A 324 -6.58 2.52 25.30
C GLU A 324 -6.34 3.22 23.96
N VAL A 325 -7.34 3.14 23.10
CA VAL A 325 -7.27 3.69 21.73
C VAL A 325 -8.08 4.96 21.68
N GLU A 326 -7.39 6.06 21.44
CA GLU A 326 -7.97 7.37 21.19
C GLU A 326 -8.12 7.62 19.68
N ARG A 327 -8.84 8.68 19.31
CA ARG A 327 -8.92 9.12 17.92
C ARG A 327 -7.54 9.52 17.41
N ALA A 328 -7.21 9.14 16.19
CA ALA A 328 -6.01 9.56 15.48
C ALA A 328 -6.39 10.54 14.37
N ARG A 329 -5.52 11.49 14.14
CA ARG A 329 -5.66 12.46 13.07
C ARG A 329 -4.94 11.96 11.82
N PHE A 330 -5.65 12.05 10.69
CA PHE A 330 -5.14 11.77 9.35
C PHE A 330 -5.15 13.07 8.57
N ASP A 331 -4.02 13.48 8.04
CA ASP A 331 -3.90 14.74 7.33
C ASP A 331 -3.86 14.52 5.80
N MET A 332 -4.68 15.28 5.09
CA MET A 332 -4.53 15.48 3.67
C MET A 332 -3.50 16.58 3.43
N SER A 333 -2.25 16.19 3.33
CA SER A 333 -1.14 17.14 3.27
C SER A 333 -0.77 17.55 1.85
N GLU A 334 -0.11 18.69 1.74
CA GLU A 334 0.67 19.10 0.59
C GLU A 334 2.05 19.58 1.05
N PHE A 335 3.02 19.55 0.15
CA PHE A 335 4.33 20.14 0.42
C PHE A 335 4.31 21.63 0.08
N VAL A 336 4.87 22.43 0.98
CA VAL A 336 5.04 23.89 0.84
C VAL A 336 6.46 24.30 1.21
N MET A 337 6.90 25.43 0.67
CA MET A 337 8.16 26.05 1.07
C MET A 337 7.93 26.95 2.30
N GLU A 338 8.73 26.74 3.33
CA GLU A 338 8.82 27.65 4.47
C GLU A 338 10.30 28.10 4.59
N GLY A 339 10.59 29.27 4.04
CA GLY A 339 11.96 29.69 3.78
C GLY A 339 12.63 28.78 2.72
N GLU A 340 13.75 28.17 3.07
CA GLU A 340 14.49 27.23 2.22
C GLU A 340 14.12 25.75 2.50
N ASN A 341 13.26 25.49 3.47
CA ASN A 341 12.92 24.15 3.89
C ASN A 341 11.57 23.69 3.29
N LEU A 342 11.54 22.42 2.91
CA LEU A 342 10.33 21.73 2.50
C LEU A 342 9.55 21.27 3.73
N LYS A 343 8.29 21.72 3.86
CA LYS A 343 7.40 21.29 4.95
C LYS A 343 6.09 20.73 4.40
N GLU A 344 5.51 19.84 5.18
CA GLU A 344 4.16 19.35 4.93
C GLU A 344 3.15 20.27 5.64
N ARG A 345 2.11 20.69 4.90
CA ARG A 345 0.99 21.46 5.41
C ARG A 345 -0.29 20.71 5.18
N ALA A 346 -1.10 20.53 6.23
CA ALA A 346 -2.42 19.95 6.10
C ALA A 346 -3.37 20.89 5.34
N ARG A 347 -4.09 20.37 4.34
CA ARG A 347 -5.18 21.03 3.62
C ARG A 347 -6.53 20.67 4.20
N ALA A 348 -6.67 19.47 4.70
CA ALA A 348 -7.80 18.97 5.47
C ALA A 348 -7.30 17.91 6.45
N SER A 349 -8.08 17.60 7.47
CA SER A 349 -7.85 16.48 8.34
C SER A 349 -9.12 15.68 8.59
N LEU A 350 -8.95 14.40 8.85
CA LEU A 350 -10.00 13.50 9.36
C LEU A 350 -9.52 12.92 10.69
N THR A 351 -10.31 13.08 11.74
CA THR A 351 -10.01 12.55 13.07
C THR A 351 -10.97 11.42 13.39
N GLN A 352 -10.45 10.18 13.51
CA GLN A 352 -11.22 8.97 13.75
C GLN A 352 -10.41 7.96 14.56
N PHE A 353 -11.05 6.99 15.18
CA PHE A 353 -10.36 5.85 15.78
C PHE A 353 -9.56 5.10 14.71
N PRO A 354 -8.26 4.82 14.94
CA PRO A 354 -7.41 4.11 14.00
C PRO A 354 -7.71 2.60 14.02
N LEU A 355 -8.98 2.26 13.87
CA LEU A 355 -9.50 0.89 13.98
C LEU A 355 -10.37 0.56 12.77
N LYS A 356 -10.34 -0.69 12.35
CA LYS A 356 -11.30 -1.32 11.43
C LYS A 356 -11.72 -2.68 11.95
N LEU A 357 -12.90 -3.16 11.52
CA LEU A 357 -13.28 -4.55 11.77
C LEU A 357 -12.26 -5.50 11.11
N ALA A 358 -11.88 -6.54 11.83
CA ALA A 358 -10.78 -7.44 11.47
C ALA A 358 -11.22 -8.81 10.94
N TYR A 359 -12.53 -9.03 10.77
CA TYR A 359 -13.03 -10.32 10.27
C TYR A 359 -12.71 -10.51 8.79
N ALA A 360 -12.77 -9.43 8.01
CA ALA A 360 -12.49 -9.45 6.59
C ALA A 360 -11.81 -8.17 6.09
N ILE A 361 -10.88 -8.33 5.14
CA ILE A 361 -10.14 -7.24 4.49
C ILE A 361 -9.97 -7.62 3.01
N THR A 362 -9.86 -6.65 2.12
CA THR A 362 -9.51 -6.95 0.72
C THR A 362 -8.00 -7.14 0.55
N ILE A 363 -7.61 -7.96 -0.43
CA ILE A 363 -6.22 -8.22 -0.78
C ILE A 363 -5.46 -6.91 -1.05
N HIS A 364 -6.07 -5.97 -1.77
CA HIS A 364 -5.48 -4.66 -2.02
C HIS A 364 -5.20 -3.87 -0.73
N LYS A 365 -6.18 -3.82 0.18
CA LYS A 365 -6.03 -3.13 1.46
C LYS A 365 -5.10 -3.85 2.43
N SER A 366 -4.78 -5.13 2.20
CA SER A 366 -3.82 -5.89 3.02
C SER A 366 -2.36 -5.70 2.60
N GLN A 367 -2.07 -4.93 1.53
CA GLN A 367 -0.68 -4.63 1.16
C GLN A 367 0.07 -3.99 2.33
N GLY A 368 1.32 -4.40 2.51
CA GLY A 368 2.12 -3.99 3.67
C GLY A 368 1.83 -4.74 4.98
N MET A 369 0.61 -5.27 5.19
CA MET A 369 0.23 -5.96 6.43
C MET A 369 0.86 -7.35 6.55
N SER A 370 0.94 -7.82 7.80
CA SER A 370 1.29 -9.20 8.17
C SER A 370 0.17 -9.77 9.03
N ILE A 371 -0.37 -10.93 8.66
CA ILE A 371 -1.56 -11.53 9.29
C ILE A 371 -1.21 -12.92 9.81
N GLU A 372 -1.52 -13.18 11.07
CA GLU A 372 -1.16 -14.43 11.73
C GLU A 372 -2.10 -15.58 11.35
N ASN A 373 -3.41 -15.39 11.55
CA ASN A 373 -4.44 -16.39 11.22
C ASN A 373 -5.20 -15.92 9.98
N LEU A 374 -4.98 -16.56 8.87
CA LEU A 374 -5.41 -16.09 7.57
C LEU A 374 -6.18 -17.14 6.78
N VAL A 375 -7.38 -16.78 6.31
CA VAL A 375 -8.09 -17.47 5.25
C VAL A 375 -8.07 -16.60 3.99
N CYS A 376 -7.62 -17.15 2.87
CA CYS A 376 -7.72 -16.48 1.57
C CYS A 376 -8.92 -17.05 0.80
N ASP A 377 -9.94 -16.22 0.57
CA ASP A 377 -11.03 -16.57 -0.36
C ASP A 377 -10.56 -16.27 -1.79
N LEU A 378 -10.40 -17.34 -2.57
CA LEU A 378 -9.89 -17.26 -3.93
C LEU A 378 -11.00 -17.15 -5.00
N ASN A 379 -12.27 -17.09 -4.62
CA ASN A 379 -13.36 -17.11 -5.60
C ASN A 379 -13.34 -15.92 -6.59
N HIS A 380 -12.79 -14.78 -6.19
CA HIS A 380 -12.79 -13.55 -6.97
C HIS A 380 -11.40 -12.93 -7.14
N ILE A 381 -10.39 -13.76 -7.41
CA ILE A 381 -9.08 -13.30 -7.88
C ILE A 381 -9.22 -12.88 -9.35
N PHE A 382 -8.77 -11.68 -9.70
CA PHE A 382 -8.94 -11.12 -11.04
C PHE A 382 -7.68 -10.44 -11.61
N ALA A 383 -6.69 -10.12 -10.78
CA ALA A 383 -5.47 -9.43 -11.20
C ALA A 383 -4.25 -10.35 -11.12
N ASN A 384 -3.29 -10.15 -12.04
CA ASN A 384 -1.98 -10.78 -11.95
C ASN A 384 -1.32 -10.45 -10.61
N GLY A 385 -0.58 -11.40 -10.03
CA GLY A 385 0.07 -11.23 -8.73
C GLY A 385 -0.86 -11.21 -7.51
N GLN A 386 -2.19 -11.11 -7.68
CA GLN A 386 -3.13 -10.97 -6.56
C GLN A 386 -3.11 -12.18 -5.62
N LEU A 387 -3.02 -13.40 -6.17
CA LEU A 387 -2.87 -14.63 -5.37
C LEU A 387 -1.58 -14.60 -4.56
N TYR A 388 -0.44 -14.25 -5.18
CA TYR A 388 0.83 -14.11 -4.50
C TYR A 388 0.76 -13.09 -3.37
N VAL A 389 0.16 -11.91 -3.63
CA VAL A 389 -0.02 -10.87 -2.62
C VAL A 389 -0.84 -11.39 -1.45
N ALA A 390 -1.96 -12.09 -1.69
CA ALA A 390 -2.81 -12.65 -0.66
C ALA A 390 -2.06 -13.63 0.24
N LEU A 391 -1.42 -14.64 -0.34
CA LEU A 391 -0.71 -15.67 0.43
C LEU A 391 0.52 -15.10 1.15
N SER A 392 1.19 -14.13 0.55
CA SER A 392 2.36 -13.46 1.16
C SER A 392 2.01 -12.61 2.40
N ARG A 393 0.73 -12.42 2.73
CA ARG A 393 0.32 -11.76 3.98
C ARG A 393 0.52 -12.65 5.20
N ALA A 394 0.49 -13.98 5.03
CA ALA A 394 0.64 -14.92 6.12
C ALA A 394 2.05 -14.85 6.76
N ILE A 395 2.09 -14.83 8.09
CA ILE A 395 3.33 -14.93 8.87
C ILE A 395 3.69 -16.41 9.04
N ASP A 396 2.73 -17.20 9.48
CA ASP A 396 2.88 -18.63 9.73
C ASP A 396 2.02 -19.45 8.74
N PRO A 397 2.62 -20.24 7.86
CA PRO A 397 1.90 -21.06 6.91
C PRO A 397 1.00 -22.13 7.57
N LYS A 398 1.28 -22.53 8.82
CA LYS A 398 0.43 -23.47 9.57
C LYS A 398 -0.95 -22.88 9.90
N LYS A 399 -1.03 -21.55 9.97
CA LYS A 399 -2.25 -20.79 10.25
C LYS A 399 -2.87 -20.17 8.98
N LEU A 400 -2.32 -20.51 7.80
CA LEU A 400 -2.87 -20.11 6.50
C LEU A 400 -3.85 -21.16 6.00
N ARG A 401 -5.02 -20.74 5.53
CA ARG A 401 -6.04 -21.57 4.88
C ARG A 401 -6.49 -20.91 3.58
N ILE A 402 -6.99 -21.72 2.67
CA ILE A 402 -7.50 -21.28 1.38
C ILE A 402 -8.91 -21.81 1.19
N PHE A 403 -9.83 -20.95 0.80
CA PHE A 403 -11.16 -21.33 0.40
C PHE A 403 -11.36 -21.11 -1.11
N TYR A 404 -11.94 -22.10 -1.75
CA TYR A 404 -12.37 -22.05 -3.15
C TYR A 404 -13.63 -22.86 -3.31
N GLY A 405 -14.75 -22.22 -3.64
CA GLY A 405 -16.09 -22.82 -3.68
C GLY A 405 -16.74 -22.88 -5.06
N LYS A 406 -15.99 -22.59 -6.15
CA LYS A 406 -16.54 -22.65 -7.51
C LYS A 406 -16.53 -24.08 -8.07
N SER A 407 -17.39 -24.32 -9.07
CA SER A 407 -17.53 -25.62 -9.78
C SER A 407 -16.35 -25.95 -10.70
N ARG A 408 -15.59 -24.94 -11.15
CA ARG A 408 -14.40 -25.15 -11.99
C ARG A 408 -13.34 -25.93 -11.21
N PRO A 409 -12.66 -26.95 -11.81
CA PRO A 409 -11.59 -27.68 -11.12
C PRO A 409 -10.52 -26.74 -10.59
N PHE A 410 -10.09 -26.95 -9.34
CA PHE A 410 -9.19 -26.01 -8.65
C PHE A 410 -7.84 -25.85 -9.34
N ARG A 411 -7.30 -26.95 -9.89
CA ARG A 411 -6.05 -26.91 -10.70
C ARG A 411 -6.17 -25.97 -11.90
N GLU A 412 -7.23 -26.12 -12.67
CA GLU A 412 -7.47 -25.27 -13.84
C GLU A 412 -7.68 -23.80 -13.44
N TYR A 413 -8.34 -23.60 -12.30
CA TYR A 413 -8.51 -22.27 -11.74
C TYR A 413 -7.16 -21.66 -11.37
N LEU A 414 -6.30 -22.38 -10.62
CA LEU A 414 -4.97 -21.91 -10.26
C LEU A 414 -4.12 -21.59 -11.50
N GLN A 415 -4.14 -22.43 -12.52
CA GLN A 415 -3.45 -22.15 -13.80
C GLN A 415 -3.94 -20.86 -14.46
N SER A 416 -5.18 -20.46 -14.22
CA SER A 416 -5.73 -19.23 -14.79
C SER A 416 -5.39 -17.97 -13.99
N VAL A 417 -5.08 -18.08 -12.70
CA VAL A 417 -4.80 -16.94 -11.79
C VAL A 417 -3.33 -16.85 -11.38
N VAL A 418 -2.56 -17.95 -11.45
CA VAL A 418 -1.11 -17.94 -11.27
C VAL A 418 -0.47 -17.56 -12.60
N LYS A 419 -0.58 -16.29 -12.92
CA LYS A 419 -0.02 -15.71 -14.14
C LYS A 419 0.76 -14.46 -13.79
N ILE A 420 1.79 -14.22 -14.54
CA ILE A 420 2.54 -12.96 -14.54
C ILE A 420 2.36 -12.30 -15.91
N ASP A 421 2.61 -11.04 -15.95
CA ASP A 421 2.69 -10.31 -17.20
C ASP A 421 4.05 -10.58 -17.84
N GLU A 422 4.06 -10.92 -19.13
CA GLU A 422 5.28 -11.22 -19.89
C GLU A 422 6.25 -10.02 -19.90
N GLU A 423 5.74 -8.80 -19.91
CA GLU A 423 6.55 -7.59 -19.85
C GLU A 423 7.28 -7.47 -18.50
N VAL A 424 6.63 -7.89 -17.39
CA VAL A 424 7.29 -7.92 -16.07
C VAL A 424 8.41 -8.96 -16.04
N GLU A 425 8.15 -10.17 -16.55
CA GLU A 425 9.19 -11.21 -16.61
C GLU A 425 10.39 -10.74 -17.45
N LYS A 426 10.11 -10.20 -18.64
CA LYS A 426 11.12 -9.65 -19.53
C LYS A 426 11.93 -8.55 -18.86
N PHE A 427 11.27 -7.60 -18.18
CA PHE A 427 11.96 -6.53 -17.45
C PHE A 427 12.97 -7.06 -16.43
N TYR A 428 12.58 -8.04 -15.60
CA TYR A 428 13.49 -8.61 -14.60
C TYR A 428 14.59 -9.49 -15.21
N LEU A 429 14.38 -10.09 -16.39
CA LEU A 429 15.39 -10.90 -17.09
C LEU A 429 16.43 -10.02 -17.82
N GLU A 430 16.00 -8.92 -18.43
CA GLU A 430 16.85 -8.05 -19.23
C GLU A 430 17.64 -7.03 -18.40
N ASN A 431 17.22 -6.74 -17.17
CA ASN A 431 17.88 -5.78 -16.30
C ASN A 431 18.74 -6.47 -15.25
N LYS A 432 19.90 -5.88 -15.00
CA LYS A 432 20.80 -6.33 -13.94
C LYS A 432 20.36 -5.78 -12.59
N PHE A 433 20.19 -6.66 -11.60
CA PHE A 433 19.89 -6.31 -10.22
C PHE A 433 21.08 -6.62 -9.32
N GLU A 434 21.44 -5.67 -8.47
CA GLU A 434 22.48 -5.87 -7.45
C GLU A 434 21.83 -6.28 -6.13
N ASN A 435 22.36 -7.34 -5.52
CA ASN A 435 21.91 -7.78 -4.20
C ASN A 435 22.72 -7.06 -3.12
N ILE A 436 22.04 -6.35 -2.24
CA ILE A 436 22.68 -5.77 -1.05
C ILE A 436 22.63 -6.83 0.06
N LYS A 437 23.80 -7.21 0.58
CA LYS A 437 23.93 -8.13 1.71
C LYS A 437 23.75 -7.37 3.02
N GLU A 438 23.17 -8.04 4.02
CA GLU A 438 23.23 -7.51 5.39
C GLU A 438 24.68 -7.39 5.82
N ASP A 439 25.02 -6.28 6.48
CA ASP A 439 26.27 -6.17 7.22
C ASP A 439 26.19 -7.22 8.35
N VAL A 440 27.11 -8.17 8.35
CA VAL A 440 27.22 -9.28 9.32
C VAL A 440 27.55 -8.72 10.69
#